data_aeebda760250380d69cb1cc27bb729c6
#
_entry.id   aeebda760250380d69cb1cc27bb729c6
#
_cell.length_a   1.000
_cell.length_b   1.000
_cell.length_c   1.000
_cell.angle_alpha   90.00
_cell.angle_beta   90.00
_cell.angle_gamma   90.00
#
_symmetry.space_group_name_H-M   'P 1'
#
loop_
_entity.id
_entity.type
_entity.pdbx_description
1 polymer ?
#
loop_
_entity_poly.entity_id
_entity_poly.type
_entity_poly.pdbx_seq_one_letter_code
_entity_poly.pdbx_strand_id
1 'polypeptide(L)'
;MANSDSTAPGAIPEGDAGNPGSAAEAHLSVDGVQMVRLLGPQDRLLTTLERQYPLVNVHVRGNEITLAGDPTQVAAAQRLVEELLQMVRNGQELSAAEVTSSARMLGSDLNLSPSDVLGQAILTARGKSIRPKTLGQSQYVDAIDHNTIVFGIGPAGTGKTYLAMAKAVQALQRKEVNRIILTRPAVEAGERLGYLPGTLTDKIDPYLRPLYDALNEMMDPELVPKLLAAGTIEVAPLAYMRGRTLNDSFIVLDEAQNTTPEQMKMFLTRLGFNSKMVVTGDITQIDLPNSASGLRLVTRVLNDIDDIHFARLTSEDVVRHSLVGRIVDAYTEYDARQQARHYEREQAAEFANRAERRSGTPRDHLPKRR
;
A
#
# COMPACT_ATOMS: atom_id res chain seq x y z
N MET A 1 63.98 61.52 -16.03
CA MET A 1 63.81 61.28 -14.59
C MET A 1 62.67 60.33 -14.42
N ALA A 2 63.06 59.12 -14.05
CA ALA A 2 62.20 57.99 -13.91
C ALA A 2 61.66 57.89 -12.49
N ASN A 3 60.41 57.42 -12.31
CA ASN A 3 60.06 56.73 -11.10
C ASN A 3 59.13 55.57 -11.49
N SER A 4 59.62 54.42 -11.26
CA SER A 4 58.96 53.15 -11.34
C SER A 4 58.25 52.88 -10.01
N ASP A 5 56.91 52.72 -10.03
CA ASP A 5 56.19 52.16 -8.91
C ASP A 5 55.76 50.74 -9.27
N SER A 6 56.29 49.82 -8.49
CA SER A 6 56.01 48.39 -8.50
C SER A 6 54.86 48.12 -7.56
N THR A 7 53.67 47.77 -8.12
CA THR A 7 52.52 47.28 -7.33
C THR A 7 52.51 45.74 -7.36
N ALA A 8 52.72 45.13 -6.21
CA ALA A 8 52.61 43.67 -6.00
C ALA A 8 51.15 43.17 -6.20
N PRO A 9 50.92 41.97 -6.72
CA PRO A 9 49.56 41.41 -6.90
C PRO A 9 48.99 40.97 -5.56
N GLY A 10 47.73 41.40 -5.32
CA GLY A 10 46.94 41.06 -4.16
C GLY A 10 46.68 39.58 -3.99
N ALA A 11 46.85 39.13 -2.77
CA ALA A 11 46.51 37.79 -2.32
C ALA A 11 45.00 37.51 -2.54
N ILE A 12 44.72 36.40 -3.25
CA ILE A 12 43.39 35.81 -3.36
C ILE A 12 43.04 35.26 -1.95
N PRO A 13 41.90 35.56 -1.36
CA PRO A 13 41.50 34.94 -0.13
C PRO A 13 41.28 33.44 -0.37
N GLU A 14 42.04 32.63 0.34
CA GLU A 14 41.81 31.16 0.45
C GLU A 14 40.38 30.94 0.93
N GLY A 15 39.53 30.42 0.03
CA GLY A 15 38.22 29.89 0.39
C GLY A 15 38.40 28.82 1.43
N ASP A 16 37.74 29.01 2.55
CA ASP A 16 37.63 28.05 3.66
C ASP A 16 37.10 26.72 3.08
N ALA A 17 38.03 25.80 2.80
CA ALA A 17 37.73 24.44 2.46
C ALA A 17 37.21 23.78 3.73
N GLY A 18 35.88 23.73 3.87
CA GLY A 18 35.20 23.14 5.00
C GLY A 18 35.79 21.78 5.37
N ASN A 19 36.21 21.70 6.61
CA ASN A 19 36.79 20.52 7.23
C ASN A 19 35.80 19.33 7.11
N PRO A 20 36.12 18.21 6.44
CA PRO A 20 35.22 17.08 6.29
C PRO A 20 35.16 16.22 7.57
N GLY A 21 34.68 16.80 8.67
CA GLY A 21 34.64 16.14 9.96
C GLY A 21 33.99 16.91 11.09
N SER A 22 33.41 18.09 10.83
CA SER A 22 32.66 18.84 11.88
C SER A 22 31.26 18.23 12.02
N ALA A 23 30.95 17.66 13.17
CA ALA A 23 29.59 17.28 13.52
C ALA A 23 28.69 18.50 13.42
N ALA A 24 27.56 18.37 12.70
CA ALA A 24 26.53 19.42 12.69
C ALA A 24 25.62 19.27 13.90
N GLU A 25 25.09 20.39 14.34
CA GLU A 25 24.09 20.42 15.41
C GLU A 25 22.91 21.30 14.96
N ALA A 26 21.68 20.80 15.20
CA ALA A 26 20.44 21.52 14.93
C ALA A 26 19.56 21.51 16.18
N HIS A 27 18.93 22.64 16.47
CA HIS A 27 18.02 22.81 17.59
C HIS A 27 16.62 23.14 17.08
N LEU A 28 15.63 22.43 17.61
CA LEU A 28 14.21 22.61 17.27
C LEU A 28 13.41 22.86 18.54
N SER A 29 12.63 23.94 18.54
CA SER A 29 11.65 24.19 19.61
C SER A 29 10.28 23.68 19.22
N VAL A 30 9.67 22.86 20.09
CA VAL A 30 8.37 22.24 19.88
C VAL A 30 7.30 23.01 20.64
N ASP A 31 6.87 24.16 20.08
CA ASP A 31 5.86 25.00 20.70
C ASP A 31 4.44 24.60 20.27
N GLY A 32 3.52 24.58 21.24
CA GLY A 32 2.09 24.32 21.00
C GLY A 32 1.72 22.87 20.75
N VAL A 33 2.68 21.93 20.88
CA VAL A 33 2.47 20.48 20.69
C VAL A 33 2.91 19.73 21.93
N GLN A 34 2.10 18.78 22.37
CA GLN A 34 2.51 17.86 23.45
C GLN A 34 3.57 16.90 22.92
N MET A 35 4.73 16.82 23.57
CA MET A 35 5.86 15.97 23.15
C MET A 35 5.45 14.50 22.94
N VAL A 36 4.55 13.98 23.77
CA VAL A 36 4.05 12.60 23.64
C VAL A 36 3.34 12.35 22.30
N ARG A 37 2.75 13.36 21.68
CA ARG A 37 2.13 13.23 20.35
C ARG A 37 3.16 13.15 19.22
N LEU A 38 4.33 13.80 19.40
CA LEU A 38 5.42 13.77 18.44
C LEU A 38 6.31 12.54 18.61
N LEU A 39 6.66 12.21 19.87
CA LEU A 39 7.60 11.11 20.19
C LEU A 39 6.91 9.75 20.36
N GLY A 40 5.58 9.77 20.50
CA GLY A 40 4.77 8.58 20.76
C GLY A 40 4.86 8.07 22.20
N PRO A 41 3.97 7.14 22.59
CA PRO A 41 4.05 6.50 23.91
C PRO A 41 5.38 5.77 24.08
N GLN A 42 6.05 6.01 25.20
CA GLN A 42 7.37 5.41 25.53
C GLN A 42 8.43 5.70 24.43
N ASP A 43 8.39 6.88 23.83
CA ASP A 43 9.34 7.35 22.81
C ASP A 43 9.51 6.43 21.58
N ARG A 44 8.45 5.68 21.24
CA ARG A 44 8.48 4.72 20.11
C ARG A 44 8.72 5.38 18.76
N LEU A 45 8.21 6.59 18.55
CA LEU A 45 8.41 7.33 17.30
C LEU A 45 9.80 7.93 17.25
N LEU A 46 10.35 8.38 18.39
CA LEU A 46 11.74 8.79 18.50
C LEU A 46 12.68 7.65 18.12
N THR A 47 12.48 6.44 18.66
CA THR A 47 13.27 5.26 18.28
C THR A 47 13.15 4.94 16.78
N THR A 48 11.97 5.20 16.17
CA THR A 48 11.78 5.02 14.72
C THR A 48 12.58 6.05 13.93
N LEU A 49 12.59 7.31 14.36
CA LEU A 49 13.37 8.38 13.77
C LEU A 49 14.87 8.09 13.83
N GLU A 50 15.38 7.69 15.00
CA GLU A 50 16.80 7.32 15.19
C GLU A 50 17.23 6.16 14.26
N ARG A 51 16.35 5.21 14.01
CA ARG A 51 16.62 4.12 13.05
C ARG A 51 16.71 4.59 11.59
N GLN A 52 15.99 5.67 11.22
CA GLN A 52 16.09 6.23 9.87
C GLN A 52 17.42 6.98 9.66
N TYR A 53 17.97 7.57 10.73
CA TYR A 53 19.19 8.38 10.70
C TYR A 53 20.21 7.88 11.75
N PRO A 54 20.89 6.76 11.49
CA PRO A 54 21.75 6.10 12.49
C PRO A 54 23.03 6.88 12.85
N LEU A 55 23.38 7.91 12.08
CA LEU A 55 24.52 8.81 12.37
C LEU A 55 24.08 10.12 13.02
N VAL A 56 22.85 10.20 13.54
CA VAL A 56 22.30 11.34 14.28
C VAL A 56 21.97 10.92 15.69
N ASN A 57 22.54 11.63 16.67
CA ASN A 57 22.15 11.53 18.06
C ASN A 57 21.00 12.51 18.31
N VAL A 58 19.90 12.03 18.87
CA VAL A 58 18.73 12.83 19.21
C VAL A 58 18.63 13.02 20.71
N HIS A 59 18.67 14.26 21.17
CA HIS A 59 18.45 14.61 22.56
C HIS A 59 17.18 15.42 22.72
N VAL A 60 16.34 15.01 23.68
CA VAL A 60 15.07 15.69 23.96
C VAL A 60 15.11 16.19 25.40
N ARG A 61 14.88 17.48 25.60
CA ARG A 61 14.81 18.12 26.93
C ARG A 61 13.65 19.11 26.99
N GLY A 62 12.60 18.73 27.69
CA GLY A 62 11.38 19.54 27.72
C GLY A 62 10.74 19.62 26.33
N ASN A 63 10.62 20.84 25.79
CA ASN A 63 10.11 21.09 24.43
C ASN A 63 11.21 21.33 23.40
N GLU A 64 12.44 21.00 23.71
CA GLU A 64 13.57 21.18 22.79
C GLU A 64 14.09 19.84 22.31
N ILE A 65 14.36 19.75 21.01
CA ILE A 65 14.99 18.61 20.35
C ILE A 65 16.31 19.08 19.77
N THR A 66 17.40 18.43 20.16
CA THR A 66 18.73 18.67 19.62
C THR A 66 19.14 17.46 18.79
N LEU A 67 19.55 17.71 17.54
CA LEU A 67 20.05 16.71 16.58
C LEU A 67 21.53 16.98 16.37
N ALA A 68 22.40 16.01 16.64
CA ALA A 68 23.85 16.17 16.48
C ALA A 68 24.46 14.96 15.77
N GLY A 69 25.32 15.19 14.76
CA GLY A 69 25.97 14.10 14.02
C GLY A 69 26.43 14.48 12.63
N ASP A 70 26.28 13.56 11.69
CA ASP A 70 26.63 13.78 10.28
C ASP A 70 25.80 14.94 9.69
N PRO A 71 26.40 15.94 9.03
CA PRO A 71 25.70 17.13 8.55
C PRO A 71 24.53 16.84 7.61
N THR A 72 24.69 15.86 6.73
CA THR A 72 23.66 15.50 5.74
C THR A 72 22.48 14.83 6.44
N GLN A 73 22.75 13.91 7.37
CA GLN A 73 21.70 13.22 8.11
C GLN A 73 21.03 14.14 9.15
N VAL A 74 21.76 15.08 9.76
CA VAL A 74 21.19 16.09 10.67
C VAL A 74 20.19 16.97 9.90
N ALA A 75 20.55 17.48 8.74
CA ALA A 75 19.64 18.29 7.91
C ALA A 75 18.39 17.52 7.49
N ALA A 76 18.53 16.25 7.11
CA ALA A 76 17.40 15.38 6.74
C ALA A 76 16.52 15.05 7.96
N ALA A 77 17.11 14.75 9.10
CA ALA A 77 16.38 14.49 10.34
C ALA A 77 15.64 15.73 10.85
N GLN A 78 16.27 16.91 10.76
CA GLN A 78 15.64 18.18 11.11
C GLN A 78 14.38 18.40 10.27
N ARG A 79 14.48 18.27 8.95
CA ARG A 79 13.35 18.42 8.05
C ARG A 79 12.25 17.41 8.34
N LEU A 80 12.59 16.15 8.64
CA LEU A 80 11.59 15.15 9.05
C LEU A 80 10.85 15.59 10.31
N VAL A 81 11.57 16.06 11.34
CA VAL A 81 10.95 16.52 12.60
C VAL A 81 10.02 17.70 12.32
N GLU A 82 10.41 18.66 11.49
CA GLU A 82 9.57 19.81 11.09
C GLU A 82 8.28 19.37 10.40
N GLU A 83 8.34 18.43 9.47
CA GLU A 83 7.17 17.86 8.79
C GLU A 83 6.25 17.10 9.76
N LEU A 84 6.82 16.28 10.65
CA LEU A 84 6.04 15.59 11.67
C LEU A 84 5.37 16.55 12.65
N LEU A 85 6.04 17.65 13.02
CA LEU A 85 5.46 18.72 13.83
C LEU A 85 4.27 19.37 13.13
N GLN A 86 4.38 19.63 11.83
CA GLN A 86 3.29 20.19 11.04
C GLN A 86 2.10 19.25 10.98
N MET A 87 2.34 17.93 10.79
CA MET A 87 1.28 16.92 10.81
C MET A 87 0.56 16.90 12.17
N VAL A 88 1.29 16.94 13.30
CA VAL A 88 0.69 16.96 14.64
C VAL A 88 -0.08 18.25 14.90
N ARG A 89 0.42 19.41 14.45
CA ARG A 89 -0.31 20.69 14.52
C ARG A 89 -1.61 20.67 13.73
N ASN A 90 -1.64 19.95 12.61
CA ASN A 90 -2.85 19.70 11.82
C ASN A 90 -3.78 18.65 12.44
N GLY A 91 -3.51 18.24 13.68
CA GLY A 91 -4.36 17.29 14.43
C GLY A 91 -4.15 15.82 14.09
N GLN A 92 -3.09 15.47 13.37
CA GLN A 92 -2.80 14.08 13.03
C GLN A 92 -2.22 13.32 14.21
N GLU A 93 -2.58 12.04 14.32
CA GLU A 93 -1.90 11.09 15.19
C GLU A 93 -0.82 10.39 14.37
N LEU A 94 0.43 10.43 14.86
CA LEU A 94 1.55 9.80 14.18
C LEU A 94 1.69 8.33 14.60
N SER A 95 2.04 7.50 13.65
CA SER A 95 2.48 6.12 13.84
C SER A 95 3.90 5.92 13.31
N ALA A 96 4.55 4.81 13.66
CA ALA A 96 5.87 4.46 13.15
C ALA A 96 5.88 4.33 11.60
N ALA A 97 4.76 3.90 11.01
CA ALA A 97 4.61 3.80 9.55
C ALA A 97 4.65 5.18 8.89
N GLU A 98 3.98 6.19 9.47
CA GLU A 98 3.99 7.57 8.95
C GLU A 98 5.37 8.21 9.10
N VAL A 99 6.07 8.01 10.22
CA VAL A 99 7.46 8.48 10.40
C VAL A 99 8.37 7.88 9.32
N THR A 100 8.29 6.56 9.11
CA THR A 100 9.10 5.86 8.09
C THR A 100 8.75 6.31 6.67
N SER A 101 7.46 6.47 6.37
CA SER A 101 7.00 6.93 5.05
C SER A 101 7.46 8.36 4.78
N SER A 102 7.33 9.26 5.75
CA SER A 102 7.79 10.65 5.63
C SER A 102 9.31 10.75 5.42
N ALA A 103 10.11 9.97 6.18
CA ALA A 103 11.55 9.91 6.00
C ALA A 103 11.93 9.46 4.59
N ARG A 104 11.23 8.45 4.07
CA ARG A 104 11.47 7.91 2.73
C ARG A 104 11.07 8.90 1.62
N MET A 105 9.95 9.60 1.78
CA MET A 105 9.52 10.65 0.86
C MET A 105 10.56 11.77 0.75
N LEU A 106 11.06 12.25 1.88
CA LEU A 106 12.11 13.28 1.92
C LEU A 106 13.44 12.80 1.32
N GLY A 107 13.73 11.50 1.41
CA GLY A 107 14.91 10.90 0.79
C GLY A 107 14.77 10.71 -0.73
N SER A 108 13.55 10.58 -1.25
CA SER A 108 13.31 10.37 -2.69
C SER A 108 13.20 11.67 -3.48
N ASP A 109 12.58 12.70 -2.91
CA ASP A 109 12.44 14.03 -3.52
C ASP A 109 12.39 15.12 -2.43
N LEU A 110 13.37 16.02 -2.48
CA LEU A 110 13.48 17.14 -1.54
C LEU A 110 12.34 18.17 -1.67
N ASN A 111 11.57 18.17 -2.74
CA ASN A 111 10.44 19.08 -2.93
C ASN A 111 9.13 18.52 -2.40
N LEU A 112 9.07 17.24 -2.03
CA LEU A 112 7.88 16.66 -1.43
C LEU A 112 7.73 17.12 0.03
N SER A 113 6.53 17.56 0.40
CA SER A 113 6.13 17.83 1.78
C SER A 113 5.25 16.68 2.28
N PRO A 114 5.74 15.80 3.16
CA PRO A 114 4.94 14.76 3.77
C PRO A 114 3.67 15.28 4.45
N SER A 115 3.72 16.45 5.08
CA SER A 115 2.56 17.05 5.73
C SER A 115 1.45 17.42 4.75
N ASP A 116 1.78 17.83 3.52
CA ASP A 116 0.81 18.12 2.48
C ASP A 116 0.24 16.83 1.85
N VAL A 117 1.12 15.89 1.52
CA VAL A 117 0.77 14.64 0.84
C VAL A 117 -0.06 13.72 1.75
N LEU A 118 0.34 13.56 3.01
CA LEU A 118 -0.33 12.68 3.98
C LEU A 118 -1.35 13.42 4.86
N GLY A 119 -1.41 14.76 4.74
CA GLY A 119 -2.26 15.63 5.55
C GLY A 119 -3.73 15.60 5.19
N GLN A 120 -4.05 15.36 3.92
CA GLN A 120 -5.43 15.46 3.43
C GLN A 120 -6.28 14.27 3.87
N ALA A 121 -7.32 14.55 4.65
CA ALA A 121 -8.32 13.55 5.00
C ALA A 121 -9.25 13.31 3.81
N ILE A 122 -9.41 12.04 3.42
CA ILE A 122 -10.44 11.62 2.47
C ILE A 122 -11.82 11.76 3.13
N LEU A 123 -11.92 11.24 4.34
CA LEU A 123 -13.16 11.11 5.08
C LEU A 123 -12.87 11.24 6.58
N THR A 124 -13.80 11.87 7.31
CA THR A 124 -13.78 11.85 8.77
C THR A 124 -15.06 11.14 9.25
N ALA A 125 -14.87 10.02 9.92
CA ALA A 125 -15.94 9.22 10.48
C ALA A 125 -15.68 8.94 11.96
N ARG A 126 -16.66 9.19 12.81
CA ARG A 126 -16.62 8.89 14.27
C ARG A 126 -15.39 9.49 14.97
N GLY A 127 -14.97 10.68 14.57
CA GLY A 127 -13.79 11.36 15.12
C GLY A 127 -12.46 10.83 14.62
N LYS A 128 -12.43 9.83 13.72
CA LYS A 128 -11.24 9.33 13.06
C LYS A 128 -11.17 9.81 11.63
N SER A 129 -10.03 10.34 11.21
CA SER A 129 -9.79 10.73 9.83
C SER A 129 -9.17 9.58 9.06
N ILE A 130 -9.79 9.22 7.93
CA ILE A 130 -9.26 8.26 6.96
C ILE A 130 -8.45 9.05 5.96
N ARG A 131 -7.17 8.69 5.80
CA ARG A 131 -6.22 9.37 4.93
C ARG A 131 -5.17 8.39 4.39
N PRO A 132 -4.49 8.72 3.29
CA PRO A 132 -3.29 8.00 2.87
C PRO A 132 -2.22 8.03 3.97
N LYS A 133 -1.48 6.95 4.12
CA LYS A 133 -0.37 6.82 5.08
C LYS A 133 0.98 6.67 4.40
N THR A 134 0.99 6.48 3.08
CA THR A 134 2.18 6.34 2.26
C THR A 134 2.03 7.16 0.97
N LEU A 135 3.16 7.44 0.31
CA LEU A 135 3.15 8.13 -0.97
C LEU A 135 2.35 7.35 -2.04
N GLY A 136 2.55 6.01 -2.12
CA GLY A 136 1.81 5.18 -3.07
C GLY A 136 0.31 5.20 -2.82
N GLN A 137 -0.12 5.23 -1.55
CA GLN A 137 -1.53 5.40 -1.19
C GLN A 137 -2.08 6.76 -1.58
N SER A 138 -1.30 7.86 -1.42
CA SER A 138 -1.70 9.20 -1.85
C SER A 138 -1.86 9.26 -3.36
N GLN A 139 -0.89 8.76 -4.11
CA GLN A 139 -0.96 8.70 -5.58
C GLN A 139 -2.15 7.86 -6.07
N TYR A 140 -2.47 6.78 -5.36
CA TYR A 140 -3.65 5.99 -5.66
C TYR A 140 -4.95 6.76 -5.43
N VAL A 141 -5.06 7.49 -4.33
CA VAL A 141 -6.22 8.34 -4.04
C VAL A 141 -6.36 9.45 -5.08
N ASP A 142 -5.25 10.10 -5.44
CA ASP A 142 -5.23 11.13 -6.49
C ASP A 142 -5.63 10.55 -7.86
N ALA A 143 -5.18 9.34 -8.17
CA ALA A 143 -5.60 8.66 -9.39
C ALA A 143 -7.11 8.40 -9.44
N ILE A 144 -7.72 8.02 -8.30
CA ILE A 144 -9.18 7.86 -8.18
C ILE A 144 -9.91 9.18 -8.43
N ASP A 145 -9.35 10.30 -7.99
CA ASP A 145 -9.98 11.60 -8.21
C ASP A 145 -10.01 12.00 -9.69
N HIS A 146 -8.93 11.72 -10.41
CA HIS A 146 -8.71 12.24 -11.76
C HIS A 146 -9.09 11.29 -12.91
N ASN A 147 -9.40 10.02 -12.62
CA ASN A 147 -9.71 9.04 -13.68
C ASN A 147 -11.06 8.36 -13.44
N THR A 148 -11.71 7.96 -14.52
CA THR A 148 -13.00 7.24 -14.48
C THR A 148 -12.84 5.79 -14.06
N ILE A 149 -11.79 5.09 -14.52
CA ILE A 149 -11.49 3.72 -14.12
C ILE A 149 -10.09 3.68 -13.49
N VAL A 150 -9.99 3.17 -12.27
CA VAL A 150 -8.71 2.99 -11.59
C VAL A 150 -8.52 1.56 -11.11
N PHE A 151 -7.38 0.98 -11.47
CA PHE A 151 -6.95 -0.31 -10.98
C PHE A 151 -5.96 -0.13 -9.84
N GLY A 152 -6.33 -0.48 -8.61
CA GLY A 152 -5.47 -0.53 -7.44
C GLY A 152 -4.85 -1.92 -7.29
N ILE A 153 -3.59 -2.08 -7.70
CA ILE A 153 -2.91 -3.38 -7.75
C ILE A 153 -1.76 -3.40 -6.75
N GLY A 154 -1.66 -4.44 -5.93
CA GLY A 154 -0.56 -4.59 -4.98
C GLY A 154 -0.84 -5.62 -3.90
N PRO A 155 0.13 -5.86 -2.98
CA PRO A 155 0.01 -6.86 -1.94
C PRO A 155 -1.15 -6.61 -0.97
N ALA A 156 -1.56 -7.65 -0.25
CA ALA A 156 -2.54 -7.52 0.82
C ALA A 156 -2.03 -6.58 1.93
N GLY A 157 -2.93 -5.74 2.47
CA GLY A 157 -2.62 -4.79 3.55
C GLY A 157 -2.07 -3.43 3.09
N THR A 158 -2.02 -3.15 1.80
CA THR A 158 -1.68 -1.83 1.26
C THR A 158 -2.87 -0.85 1.26
N GLY A 159 -4.03 -1.24 1.77
CA GLY A 159 -5.19 -0.35 1.91
C GLY A 159 -6.02 -0.12 0.65
N LYS A 160 -5.77 -0.85 -0.45
CA LYS A 160 -6.45 -0.67 -1.75
C LYS A 160 -7.96 -0.54 -1.64
N THR A 161 -8.60 -1.59 -1.13
CA THR A 161 -10.06 -1.66 -0.99
C THR A 161 -10.58 -0.65 0.02
N TYR A 162 -9.86 -0.48 1.14
CA TYR A 162 -10.22 0.46 2.20
C TYR A 162 -10.25 1.90 1.68
N LEU A 163 -9.20 2.34 0.96
CA LEU A 163 -9.14 3.69 0.40
C LEU A 163 -10.14 3.90 -0.74
N ALA A 164 -10.37 2.89 -1.59
CA ALA A 164 -11.41 2.94 -2.62
C ALA A 164 -12.81 3.11 -2.00
N MET A 165 -13.10 2.39 -0.92
CA MET A 165 -14.38 2.52 -0.20
C MET A 165 -14.50 3.88 0.49
N ALA A 166 -13.44 4.41 1.08
CA ALA A 166 -13.44 5.75 1.66
C ALA A 166 -13.74 6.82 0.60
N LYS A 167 -13.17 6.69 -0.61
CA LYS A 167 -13.47 7.57 -1.75
C LYS A 167 -14.92 7.42 -2.22
N ALA A 168 -15.46 6.20 -2.24
CA ALA A 168 -16.87 5.96 -2.58
C ALA A 168 -17.82 6.64 -1.60
N VAL A 169 -17.55 6.51 -0.30
CA VAL A 169 -18.34 7.17 0.76
C VAL A 169 -18.21 8.69 0.65
N GLN A 170 -17.03 9.23 0.41
CA GLN A 170 -16.79 10.65 0.19
C GLN A 170 -17.61 11.17 -1.00
N ALA A 171 -17.57 10.49 -2.15
CA ALA A 171 -18.32 10.86 -3.36
C ALA A 171 -19.84 10.85 -3.13
N LEU A 172 -20.35 9.86 -2.38
CA LEU A 172 -21.77 9.81 -1.99
C LEU A 172 -22.15 10.98 -1.08
N GLN A 173 -21.32 11.30 -0.08
CA GLN A 173 -21.56 12.42 0.85
C GLN A 173 -21.50 13.77 0.13
N ARG A 174 -20.64 13.92 -0.87
CA ARG A 174 -20.53 15.12 -1.72
C ARG A 174 -21.60 15.19 -2.81
N LYS A 175 -22.43 14.15 -2.94
CA LYS A 175 -23.46 14.01 -3.98
C LYS A 175 -22.88 14.04 -5.41
N GLU A 176 -21.63 13.61 -5.57
CA GLU A 176 -20.99 13.39 -6.86
C GLU A 176 -21.56 12.15 -7.55
N VAL A 177 -22.01 11.18 -6.74
CA VAL A 177 -22.74 10.00 -7.19
C VAL A 177 -24.00 9.78 -6.37
N ASN A 178 -24.95 9.05 -6.94
CA ASN A 178 -26.23 8.72 -6.28
C ASN A 178 -26.20 7.36 -5.57
N ARG A 179 -25.23 6.50 -5.92
CA ARG A 179 -25.14 5.14 -5.38
C ARG A 179 -23.69 4.68 -5.23
N ILE A 180 -23.49 3.77 -4.27
CA ILE A 180 -22.26 2.97 -4.14
C ILE A 180 -22.61 1.53 -4.45
N ILE A 181 -21.81 0.89 -5.32
CA ILE A 181 -21.95 -0.52 -5.65
C ILE A 181 -20.63 -1.22 -5.32
N LEU A 182 -20.70 -2.12 -4.34
CA LEU A 182 -19.57 -2.93 -3.89
C LEU A 182 -19.77 -4.35 -4.38
N THR A 183 -18.80 -4.85 -5.11
CA THR A 183 -18.90 -6.20 -5.68
C THR A 183 -17.60 -6.97 -5.53
N ARG A 184 -17.74 -8.29 -5.45
CA ARG A 184 -16.62 -9.22 -5.32
C ARG A 184 -16.93 -10.49 -6.10
N PRO A 185 -15.94 -11.12 -6.79
CA PRO A 185 -16.15 -12.45 -7.37
C PRO A 185 -16.42 -13.46 -6.25
N ALA A 186 -17.45 -14.26 -6.41
CA ALA A 186 -17.68 -15.40 -5.54
C ALA A 186 -16.74 -16.53 -6.01
N VAL A 187 -15.63 -16.72 -5.33
CA VAL A 187 -14.65 -17.78 -5.62
C VAL A 187 -14.67 -18.77 -4.49
N GLU A 188 -14.76 -20.04 -4.81
CA GLU A 188 -14.59 -21.12 -3.84
C GLU A 188 -13.09 -21.24 -3.49
N ALA A 189 -12.62 -20.52 -2.47
CA ALA A 189 -11.27 -20.69 -1.94
C ALA A 189 -11.17 -22.00 -1.17
N GLY A 190 -10.97 -23.12 -1.89
CA GLY A 190 -10.77 -24.44 -1.32
C GLY A 190 -12.01 -25.13 -0.71
N GLU A 191 -13.05 -24.39 -0.34
CA GLU A 191 -14.33 -24.90 0.13
C GLU A 191 -15.37 -24.78 -0.98
N ARG A 192 -15.92 -25.92 -1.43
CA ARG A 192 -16.98 -25.93 -2.42
C ARG A 192 -18.24 -25.32 -1.82
N LEU A 193 -18.72 -24.20 -2.36
CA LEU A 193 -19.97 -23.53 -1.97
C LEU A 193 -21.17 -24.51 -1.84
N GLY A 194 -21.10 -25.64 -2.55
CA GLY A 194 -22.09 -26.70 -2.49
C GLY A 194 -22.23 -27.38 -1.12
N TYR A 195 -21.24 -27.32 -0.25
CA TYR A 195 -21.27 -27.99 1.07
C TYR A 195 -21.78 -27.11 2.22
N LEU A 196 -21.90 -25.81 2.03
CA LEU A 196 -22.46 -24.92 3.06
C LEU A 196 -24.00 -25.04 3.08
N PRO A 197 -24.63 -25.22 4.24
CA PRO A 197 -26.10 -25.19 4.36
C PRO A 197 -26.64 -23.76 4.16
N GLY A 198 -27.85 -23.64 3.63
CA GLY A 198 -28.53 -22.35 3.45
C GLY A 198 -28.76 -21.95 1.98
N THR A 199 -29.39 -20.80 1.80
CA THR A 199 -29.64 -20.21 0.49
C THR A 199 -28.36 -19.76 -0.19
N LEU A 200 -28.38 -19.46 -1.50
CA LEU A 200 -27.22 -18.93 -2.21
C LEU A 200 -26.69 -17.63 -1.56
N THR A 201 -27.60 -16.78 -1.08
CA THR A 201 -27.27 -15.54 -0.37
C THR A 201 -26.52 -15.82 0.93
N ASP A 202 -26.98 -16.79 1.74
CA ASP A 202 -26.31 -17.17 2.99
C ASP A 202 -24.89 -17.70 2.76
N LYS A 203 -24.67 -18.36 1.64
CA LYS A 203 -23.34 -18.90 1.26
C LYS A 203 -22.36 -17.84 0.77
N ILE A 204 -22.86 -16.74 0.21
CA ILE A 204 -22.04 -15.65 -0.35
C ILE A 204 -21.76 -14.58 0.71
N ASP A 205 -22.66 -14.41 1.70
CA ASP A 205 -22.55 -13.39 2.75
C ASP A 205 -21.17 -13.35 3.47
N PRO A 206 -20.52 -14.48 3.82
CA PRO A 206 -19.20 -14.46 4.43
C PRO A 206 -18.13 -13.78 3.58
N TYR A 207 -18.21 -13.89 2.25
CA TYR A 207 -17.25 -13.25 1.34
C TYR A 207 -17.47 -11.75 1.19
N LEU A 208 -18.67 -11.27 1.46
CA LEU A 208 -19.03 -9.85 1.40
C LEU A 208 -18.87 -9.16 2.76
N ARG A 209 -18.73 -9.91 3.86
CA ARG A 209 -18.60 -9.37 5.22
C ARG A 209 -17.50 -8.32 5.36
N PRO A 210 -16.27 -8.46 4.79
CA PRO A 210 -15.25 -7.43 4.88
C PRO A 210 -15.68 -6.07 4.30
N LEU A 211 -16.56 -6.06 3.30
CA LEU A 211 -17.08 -4.83 2.71
C LEU A 211 -18.09 -4.15 3.65
N TYR A 212 -18.95 -4.95 4.32
CA TYR A 212 -19.86 -4.42 5.35
C TYR A 212 -19.10 -3.87 6.56
N ASP A 213 -18.05 -4.56 7.00
CA ASP A 213 -17.22 -4.12 8.14
C ASP A 213 -16.55 -2.78 7.82
N ALA A 214 -16.00 -2.62 6.62
CA ALA A 214 -15.41 -1.36 6.19
C ALA A 214 -16.44 -0.22 6.07
N LEU A 215 -17.67 -0.49 5.57
CA LEU A 215 -18.75 0.50 5.54
C LEU A 215 -19.12 0.96 6.95
N ASN A 216 -19.27 0.02 7.89
CA ASN A 216 -19.59 0.32 9.28
C ASN A 216 -18.49 1.09 10.01
N GLU A 217 -17.24 0.99 9.58
CA GLU A 217 -16.13 1.80 10.09
C GLU A 217 -16.18 3.25 9.53
N MET A 218 -16.59 3.41 8.28
CA MET A 218 -16.55 4.66 7.52
C MET A 218 -17.81 5.52 7.64
N MET A 219 -18.92 4.94 8.10
CA MET A 219 -20.22 5.59 8.19
C MET A 219 -20.85 5.33 9.57
N ASP A 220 -21.94 6.06 9.87
CA ASP A 220 -22.75 5.76 11.04
C ASP A 220 -23.40 4.37 10.87
N PRO A 221 -23.21 3.45 11.82
CA PRO A 221 -23.82 2.11 11.78
C PRO A 221 -25.34 2.10 11.69
N GLU A 222 -26.01 3.14 12.18
CA GLU A 222 -27.48 3.27 12.04
C GLU A 222 -27.88 3.69 10.63
N LEU A 223 -27.00 4.36 9.91
CA LEU A 223 -27.26 4.84 8.55
C LEU A 223 -27.04 3.74 7.50
N VAL A 224 -26.03 2.89 7.69
CA VAL A 224 -25.65 1.83 6.71
C VAL A 224 -26.85 0.92 6.38
N PRO A 225 -27.62 0.36 7.34
CA PRO A 225 -28.78 -0.47 7.02
C PRO A 225 -29.88 0.28 6.24
N LYS A 226 -30.06 1.57 6.53
CA LYS A 226 -31.07 2.42 5.83
C LYS A 226 -30.67 2.63 4.37
N LEU A 227 -29.38 2.89 4.11
CA LEU A 227 -28.87 3.09 2.77
C LEU A 227 -28.86 1.79 1.93
N LEU A 228 -28.59 0.64 2.57
CA LEU A 228 -28.73 -0.67 1.96
C LEU A 228 -30.19 -0.97 1.60
N ALA A 229 -31.14 -0.74 2.53
CA ALA A 229 -32.56 -0.94 2.29
C ALA A 229 -33.11 -0.01 1.19
N ALA A 230 -32.59 1.21 1.08
CA ALA A 230 -32.95 2.17 0.05
C ALA A 230 -32.30 1.88 -1.31
N GLY A 231 -31.34 0.94 -1.39
CA GLY A 231 -30.58 0.66 -2.60
C GLY A 231 -29.58 1.78 -2.97
N THR A 232 -29.31 2.71 -2.05
CA THR A 232 -28.27 3.73 -2.20
C THR A 232 -26.86 3.09 -2.07
N ILE A 233 -26.74 2.10 -1.21
CA ILE A 233 -25.56 1.22 -1.16
C ILE A 233 -26.03 -0.18 -1.55
N GLU A 234 -25.31 -0.81 -2.46
CA GLU A 234 -25.53 -2.19 -2.87
C GLU A 234 -24.24 -2.99 -2.67
N VAL A 235 -24.34 -4.13 -1.99
CA VAL A 235 -23.24 -5.09 -1.83
C VAL A 235 -23.71 -6.40 -2.45
N ALA A 236 -23.09 -6.81 -3.56
CA ALA A 236 -23.57 -7.94 -4.34
C ALA A 236 -22.43 -8.71 -5.02
N PRO A 237 -22.59 -10.02 -5.29
CA PRO A 237 -21.65 -10.78 -6.08
C PRO A 237 -21.49 -10.20 -7.50
N LEU A 238 -20.29 -10.34 -8.08
CA LEU A 238 -19.98 -9.88 -9.44
C LEU A 238 -20.97 -10.38 -10.50
N ALA A 239 -21.47 -11.60 -10.35
CA ALA A 239 -22.44 -12.18 -11.30
C ALA A 239 -23.73 -11.35 -11.44
N TYR A 240 -24.12 -10.62 -10.40
CA TYR A 240 -25.35 -9.80 -10.39
C TYR A 240 -25.19 -8.48 -11.16
N MET A 241 -23.98 -8.16 -11.62
CA MET A 241 -23.72 -6.99 -12.47
C MET A 241 -24.06 -7.27 -13.93
N ARG A 242 -24.27 -8.53 -14.32
CA ARG A 242 -24.54 -8.90 -15.71
C ARG A 242 -25.85 -8.29 -16.23
N GLY A 243 -25.79 -7.70 -17.44
CA GLY A 243 -26.97 -7.11 -18.11
C GLY A 243 -27.40 -5.74 -17.57
N ARG A 244 -26.65 -5.18 -16.60
CA ARG A 244 -26.94 -3.86 -16.03
C ARG A 244 -26.12 -2.76 -16.70
N THR A 245 -26.57 -1.52 -16.58
CA THR A 245 -25.79 -0.30 -16.81
C THR A 245 -25.80 0.50 -15.52
N LEU A 246 -24.62 0.81 -14.98
CA LEU A 246 -24.44 1.39 -13.67
C LEU A 246 -24.19 2.89 -13.83
N ASN A 247 -25.24 3.68 -13.89
CA ASN A 247 -25.18 5.15 -13.99
C ASN A 247 -25.12 5.79 -12.62
N ASP A 248 -24.54 7.00 -12.55
CA ASP A 248 -24.47 7.87 -11.36
C ASP A 248 -23.95 7.13 -10.12
N SER A 249 -22.96 6.25 -10.31
CA SER A 249 -22.53 5.28 -9.32
C SER A 249 -21.03 5.30 -9.10
N PHE A 250 -20.62 5.11 -7.85
CA PHE A 250 -19.25 4.73 -7.53
C PHE A 250 -19.20 3.21 -7.33
N ILE A 251 -18.43 2.53 -8.16
CA ILE A 251 -18.42 1.08 -8.24
C ILE A 251 -17.05 0.57 -7.78
N VAL A 252 -17.01 -0.37 -6.84
CA VAL A 252 -15.79 -1.02 -6.38
C VAL A 252 -15.87 -2.51 -6.64
N LEU A 253 -14.92 -3.04 -7.41
CA LEU A 253 -14.70 -4.48 -7.55
C LEU A 253 -13.50 -4.88 -6.73
N ASP A 254 -13.74 -5.63 -5.67
CA ASP A 254 -12.69 -6.17 -4.79
C ASP A 254 -12.27 -7.60 -5.20
N GLU A 255 -11.03 -8.00 -4.86
CA GLU A 255 -10.42 -9.29 -5.18
C GLU A 255 -10.49 -9.66 -6.67
N ALA A 256 -10.25 -8.66 -7.51
CA ALA A 256 -10.41 -8.76 -8.97
C ALA A 256 -9.44 -9.76 -9.63
N GLN A 257 -8.34 -10.16 -8.96
CA GLN A 257 -7.47 -11.23 -9.44
C GLN A 257 -8.21 -12.56 -9.63
N ASN A 258 -9.31 -12.75 -8.90
CA ASN A 258 -10.16 -13.93 -8.94
C ASN A 258 -11.30 -13.82 -9.97
N THR A 259 -11.20 -12.92 -10.93
CA THR A 259 -12.08 -12.85 -12.10
C THR A 259 -11.46 -13.55 -13.30
N THR A 260 -12.28 -14.21 -14.12
CA THR A 260 -11.86 -14.63 -15.46
C THR A 260 -11.79 -13.44 -16.43
N PRO A 261 -11.11 -13.55 -17.58
CA PRO A 261 -11.11 -12.50 -18.61
C PRO A 261 -12.51 -12.07 -19.06
N GLU A 262 -13.42 -13.01 -19.19
CA GLU A 262 -14.82 -12.77 -19.60
C GLU A 262 -15.60 -12.02 -18.52
N GLN A 263 -15.39 -12.38 -17.24
CA GLN A 263 -16.01 -11.70 -16.10
C GLN A 263 -15.49 -10.26 -15.99
N MET A 264 -14.19 -10.05 -16.12
CA MET A 264 -13.59 -8.71 -16.08
C MET A 264 -14.14 -7.85 -17.23
N LYS A 265 -14.13 -8.36 -18.46
CA LYS A 265 -14.72 -7.65 -19.61
C LYS A 265 -16.20 -7.36 -19.40
N MET A 266 -16.97 -8.34 -18.93
CA MET A 266 -18.39 -8.17 -18.61
C MET A 266 -18.58 -7.04 -17.60
N PHE A 267 -17.78 -6.98 -16.54
CA PHE A 267 -17.87 -5.98 -15.48
C PHE A 267 -17.52 -4.58 -15.97
N LEU A 268 -16.37 -4.41 -16.64
CA LEU A 268 -15.92 -3.10 -17.13
C LEU A 268 -16.93 -2.47 -18.11
N THR A 269 -17.61 -3.29 -18.89
CA THR A 269 -18.66 -2.83 -19.81
C THR A 269 -19.99 -2.49 -19.13
N ARG A 270 -20.08 -2.54 -17.80
CA ARG A 270 -21.24 -2.05 -17.00
C ARG A 270 -21.15 -0.58 -16.66
N LEU A 271 -19.99 0.05 -16.89
CA LEU A 271 -19.80 1.47 -16.64
C LEU A 271 -20.88 2.28 -17.37
N GLY A 272 -21.59 3.08 -16.61
CA GLY A 272 -22.61 4.01 -17.10
C GLY A 272 -22.17 5.47 -17.01
N PHE A 273 -23.03 6.38 -17.39
CA PHE A 273 -22.77 7.81 -17.34
C PHE A 273 -22.62 8.29 -15.89
N ASN A 274 -21.76 9.29 -15.67
CA ASN A 274 -21.48 9.91 -14.38
C ASN A 274 -21.04 8.89 -13.30
N SER A 275 -20.35 7.83 -13.73
CA SER A 275 -19.91 6.77 -12.83
C SER A 275 -18.41 6.67 -12.79
N LYS A 276 -17.90 6.23 -11.65
CA LYS A 276 -16.50 5.95 -11.38
C LYS A 276 -16.35 4.48 -10.97
N MET A 277 -15.30 3.83 -11.46
CA MET A 277 -15.05 2.42 -11.20
C MET A 277 -13.65 2.21 -10.65
N VAL A 278 -13.55 1.57 -9.49
CA VAL A 278 -12.27 1.20 -8.88
C VAL A 278 -12.20 -0.31 -8.77
N VAL A 279 -11.12 -0.88 -9.30
CA VAL A 279 -10.88 -2.32 -9.35
C VAL A 279 -9.66 -2.62 -8.47
N THR A 280 -9.84 -3.37 -7.39
CA THR A 280 -8.76 -3.70 -6.45
C THR A 280 -8.40 -5.17 -6.52
N GLY A 281 -7.10 -5.48 -6.41
CA GLY A 281 -6.64 -6.86 -6.43
C GLY A 281 -5.14 -7.04 -6.24
N ASP A 282 -4.76 -8.30 -6.05
CA ASP A 282 -3.37 -8.73 -5.91
C ASP A 282 -3.04 -9.78 -6.97
N ILE A 283 -2.21 -9.41 -7.95
CA ILE A 283 -1.85 -10.31 -9.06
C ILE A 283 -0.99 -11.50 -8.63
N THR A 284 -0.53 -11.53 -7.38
CA THR A 284 0.25 -12.65 -6.81
C THR A 284 -0.64 -13.70 -6.13
N GLN A 285 -1.86 -13.31 -5.72
CA GLN A 285 -2.82 -14.15 -5.00
C GLN A 285 -3.98 -14.55 -5.92
N ILE A 286 -3.77 -15.54 -6.78
CA ILE A 286 -4.78 -15.99 -7.74
C ILE A 286 -5.29 -17.37 -7.28
N ASP A 287 -6.55 -17.44 -6.85
CA ASP A 287 -7.21 -18.65 -6.41
C ASP A 287 -8.04 -19.33 -7.51
N LEU A 288 -7.88 -18.91 -8.77
CA LEU A 288 -8.61 -19.48 -9.90
C LEU A 288 -8.05 -20.83 -10.32
N PRO A 289 -8.84 -21.90 -10.31
CA PRO A 289 -8.40 -23.18 -10.83
C PRO A 289 -8.23 -23.13 -12.35
N ASN A 290 -7.01 -23.31 -12.85
CA ASN A 290 -6.65 -23.52 -14.27
C ASN A 290 -7.04 -22.40 -15.26
N SER A 291 -7.40 -21.18 -14.82
CA SER A 291 -7.77 -20.10 -15.72
C SER A 291 -6.86 -18.88 -15.58
N ALA A 292 -6.69 -18.15 -16.67
CA ALA A 292 -5.96 -16.89 -16.66
C ALA A 292 -6.75 -15.83 -15.87
N SER A 293 -6.08 -15.10 -14.98
CA SER A 293 -6.71 -14.00 -14.25
C SER A 293 -7.07 -12.84 -15.21
N GLY A 294 -8.32 -12.39 -15.13
CA GLY A 294 -8.83 -11.23 -15.86
C GLY A 294 -8.05 -9.96 -15.49
N LEU A 295 -7.65 -9.79 -14.23
CA LEU A 295 -6.84 -8.66 -13.78
C LEU A 295 -5.48 -8.63 -14.47
N ARG A 296 -4.81 -9.78 -14.64
CA ARG A 296 -3.54 -9.84 -15.39
C ARG A 296 -3.69 -9.51 -16.88
N LEU A 297 -4.82 -9.85 -17.47
CA LEU A 297 -5.06 -9.56 -18.88
C LEU A 297 -5.28 -8.05 -19.09
N VAL A 298 -6.13 -7.42 -18.28
CA VAL A 298 -6.48 -6.00 -18.48
C VAL A 298 -5.28 -5.07 -18.32
N THR A 299 -4.30 -5.39 -17.46
CA THR A 299 -3.06 -4.60 -17.34
C THR A 299 -2.23 -4.54 -18.62
N ARG A 300 -2.48 -5.45 -19.59
CA ARG A 300 -1.82 -5.46 -20.90
C ARG A 300 -2.71 -4.86 -22.00
N VAL A 301 -4.02 -5.04 -21.88
CA VAL A 301 -4.97 -4.68 -22.94
C VAL A 301 -5.44 -3.23 -22.82
N LEU A 302 -5.53 -2.69 -21.60
CA LEU A 302 -6.11 -1.36 -21.34
C LEU A 302 -5.06 -0.30 -20.93
N ASN A 303 -3.78 -0.62 -21.00
CA ASN A 303 -2.73 0.28 -20.50
C ASN A 303 -2.64 1.63 -21.22
N ASP A 304 -3.04 1.66 -22.49
CA ASP A 304 -2.92 2.84 -23.37
C ASP A 304 -4.28 3.53 -23.63
N ILE A 305 -5.27 3.28 -22.77
CA ILE A 305 -6.59 3.92 -22.87
C ILE A 305 -6.65 5.12 -21.93
N ASP A 306 -6.95 6.28 -22.47
CA ASP A 306 -7.15 7.50 -21.69
C ASP A 306 -8.25 7.31 -20.64
N ASP A 307 -8.10 7.98 -19.48
CA ASP A 307 -9.05 7.92 -18.36
C ASP A 307 -9.13 6.55 -17.66
N ILE A 308 -8.17 5.65 -17.96
CA ILE A 308 -7.90 4.41 -17.22
C ILE A 308 -6.52 4.49 -16.57
N HIS A 309 -6.45 4.32 -15.26
CA HIS A 309 -5.19 4.37 -14.54
C HIS A 309 -4.88 3.07 -13.78
N PHE A 310 -3.61 2.65 -13.81
CA PHE A 310 -3.09 1.50 -13.07
C PHE A 310 -2.19 1.96 -11.92
N ALA A 311 -2.75 2.13 -10.74
CA ALA A 311 -2.01 2.44 -9.52
C ALA A 311 -1.39 1.16 -8.96
N ARG A 312 -0.06 1.15 -8.83
CA ARG A 312 0.71 0.02 -8.30
C ARG A 312 1.21 0.34 -6.90
N LEU A 313 0.62 -0.32 -5.91
CA LEU A 313 1.10 -0.29 -4.54
C LEU A 313 2.10 -1.43 -4.32
N THR A 314 3.09 -1.19 -3.48
CA THR A 314 4.19 -2.11 -3.22
C THR A 314 4.18 -2.62 -1.77
N SER A 315 5.13 -3.45 -1.40
CA SER A 315 5.34 -3.85 0.01
C SER A 315 5.63 -2.65 0.93
N GLU A 316 6.11 -1.54 0.38
CA GLU A 316 6.37 -0.30 1.11
C GLU A 316 5.10 0.41 1.56
N ASP A 317 3.98 0.15 0.86
CA ASP A 317 2.65 0.70 1.17
C ASP A 317 1.87 -0.15 2.17
N VAL A 318 2.45 -1.24 2.65
CA VAL A 318 1.79 -2.11 3.63
C VAL A 318 1.72 -1.42 4.99
N VAL A 319 0.49 -1.11 5.41
CA VAL A 319 0.19 -0.52 6.72
C VAL A 319 -0.46 -1.59 7.60
N ARG A 320 0.35 -2.28 8.37
CA ARG A 320 -0.09 -3.37 9.27
C ARG A 320 0.57 -3.25 10.63
N HIS A 321 0.01 -3.94 11.61
CA HIS A 321 0.67 -4.10 12.90
C HIS A 321 2.04 -4.77 12.69
N SER A 322 3.09 -4.26 13.33
CA SER A 322 4.48 -4.72 13.15
C SER A 322 4.66 -6.23 13.36
N LEU A 323 3.87 -6.82 14.28
CA LEU A 323 3.88 -8.25 14.51
C LEU A 323 3.37 -9.03 13.28
N VAL A 324 2.36 -8.52 12.57
CA VAL A 324 1.82 -9.19 11.37
C VAL A 324 2.87 -9.20 10.25
N GLY A 325 3.62 -8.10 10.08
CA GLY A 325 4.76 -8.07 9.14
C GLY A 325 5.76 -9.18 9.47
N ARG A 326 6.21 -9.26 10.73
CA ARG A 326 7.15 -10.29 11.18
C ARG A 326 6.64 -11.73 11.00
N ILE A 327 5.34 -11.95 11.16
CA ILE A 327 4.72 -13.27 10.91
C ILE A 327 4.80 -13.60 9.42
N VAL A 328 4.44 -12.68 8.53
CA VAL A 328 4.51 -12.89 7.08
C VAL A 328 5.94 -13.16 6.62
N ASP A 329 6.91 -12.37 7.10
CA ASP A 329 8.33 -12.55 6.80
C ASP A 329 8.81 -13.94 7.22
N ALA A 330 8.44 -14.40 8.42
CA ALA A 330 8.81 -15.73 8.93
C ALA A 330 8.23 -16.87 8.07
N TYR A 331 6.97 -16.76 7.60
CA TYR A 331 6.38 -17.75 6.68
C TYR A 331 7.05 -17.69 5.31
N THR A 332 7.33 -16.52 4.77
CA THR A 332 8.02 -16.36 3.48
C THR A 332 9.41 -17.01 3.51
N GLU A 333 10.18 -16.80 4.59
CA GLU A 333 11.46 -17.45 4.78
C GLU A 333 11.34 -18.98 4.90
N TYR A 334 10.32 -19.45 5.62
CA TYR A 334 10.06 -20.88 5.76
C TYR A 334 9.76 -21.52 4.39
N ASP A 335 8.88 -20.93 3.62
CA ASP A 335 8.49 -21.42 2.29
C ASP A 335 9.67 -21.41 1.31
N ALA A 336 10.47 -20.35 1.32
CA ALA A 336 11.69 -20.28 0.52
C ALA A 336 12.69 -21.40 0.87
N ARG A 337 12.86 -21.69 2.17
CA ARG A 337 13.71 -22.81 2.64
C ARG A 337 13.16 -24.17 2.22
N GLN A 338 11.84 -24.35 2.23
CA GLN A 338 11.20 -25.59 1.76
C GLN A 338 11.38 -25.80 0.26
N GLN A 339 11.17 -24.75 -0.52
CA GLN A 339 11.39 -24.78 -1.99
C GLN A 339 12.85 -25.09 -2.34
N ALA A 340 13.81 -24.46 -1.66
CA ALA A 340 15.23 -24.76 -1.86
C ALA A 340 15.56 -26.24 -1.56
N ARG A 341 15.04 -26.78 -0.45
CA ARG A 341 15.23 -28.20 -0.10
C ARG A 341 14.57 -29.17 -1.09
N HIS A 342 13.40 -28.79 -1.66
CA HIS A 342 12.74 -29.58 -2.69
C HIS A 342 13.58 -29.60 -3.97
N TYR A 343 14.07 -28.45 -4.40
CA TYR A 343 14.93 -28.31 -5.57
C TYR A 343 16.26 -29.10 -5.43
N GLU A 344 16.90 -29.03 -4.25
CA GLU A 344 18.10 -29.83 -3.96
C GLU A 344 17.83 -31.34 -4.03
N ARG A 345 16.67 -31.80 -3.50
CA ARG A 345 16.27 -33.21 -3.57
C ARG A 345 15.98 -33.66 -5.00
N GLU A 346 15.32 -32.84 -5.81
CA GLU A 346 15.08 -33.14 -7.22
C GLU A 346 16.38 -33.21 -8.02
N GLN A 347 17.30 -32.28 -7.81
CA GLN A 347 18.63 -32.34 -8.43
C GLN A 347 19.42 -33.60 -8.01
N ALA A 348 19.42 -33.91 -6.70
CA ALA A 348 20.10 -35.11 -6.21
C ALA A 348 19.50 -36.42 -6.79
N ALA A 349 18.16 -36.46 -6.91
CA ALA A 349 17.49 -37.60 -7.54
C ALA A 349 17.78 -37.71 -9.04
N GLU A 350 17.87 -36.56 -9.75
CA GLU A 350 18.24 -36.54 -11.16
C GLU A 350 19.71 -36.99 -11.39
N PHE A 351 20.61 -36.54 -10.52
CA PHE A 351 22.01 -36.98 -10.52
C PHE A 351 22.14 -38.50 -10.26
N ALA A 352 21.40 -39.05 -9.26
CA ALA A 352 21.39 -40.46 -8.98
C ALA A 352 20.86 -41.27 -10.16
N ASN A 353 19.75 -40.87 -10.78
CA ASN A 353 19.18 -41.52 -11.97
C ASN A 353 20.13 -41.46 -13.18
N ARG A 354 20.90 -40.36 -13.36
CA ARG A 354 21.94 -40.27 -14.41
C ARG A 354 23.12 -41.18 -14.11
N ALA A 355 23.53 -41.30 -12.85
CA ALA A 355 24.62 -42.22 -12.44
C ALA A 355 24.23 -43.71 -12.65
N GLU A 356 23.01 -44.12 -12.31
CA GLU A 356 22.48 -45.45 -12.57
C GLU A 356 22.42 -45.79 -14.07
N ARG A 357 21.99 -44.85 -14.91
CA ARG A 357 21.96 -45.02 -16.37
C ARG A 357 23.38 -45.14 -16.97
N ARG A 358 24.41 -44.55 -16.36
CA ARG A 358 25.79 -44.64 -16.79
C ARG A 358 26.49 -45.94 -16.30
N SER A 359 26.08 -46.49 -15.18
CA SER A 359 26.68 -47.70 -14.61
C SER A 359 26.23 -49.01 -15.28
N GLY A 360 25.26 -48.94 -16.21
CA GLY A 360 24.96 -50.05 -17.13
C GLY A 360 24.46 -51.34 -16.45
N THR A 361 23.90 -51.30 -15.26
CA THR A 361 23.39 -52.49 -14.58
C THR A 361 22.05 -52.91 -15.20
N PRO A 362 21.96 -54.08 -15.87
CA PRO A 362 20.69 -54.54 -16.44
C PRO A 362 19.72 -54.87 -15.30
N ARG A 363 18.49 -54.37 -15.39
CA ARG A 363 17.42 -54.85 -14.51
C ARG A 363 17.16 -56.34 -14.84
N ASP A 364 17.47 -57.23 -13.93
CA ASP A 364 17.12 -58.62 -14.01
C ASP A 364 15.60 -58.78 -14.22
N HIS A 365 15.26 -59.36 -15.36
CA HIS A 365 13.91 -59.82 -15.67
C HIS A 365 13.60 -61.02 -14.75
N LEU A 366 12.87 -60.76 -13.66
CA LEU A 366 12.21 -61.84 -12.90
C LEU A 366 11.20 -62.54 -13.80
N PRO A 367 11.31 -63.90 -14.00
CA PRO A 367 10.39 -64.62 -14.84
C PRO A 367 9.02 -64.71 -14.17
N LYS A 368 7.99 -64.38 -14.92
CA LYS A 368 6.60 -64.58 -14.55
C LYS A 368 6.40 -66.10 -14.30
N ARG A 369 6.16 -66.48 -13.01
CA ARG A 369 5.63 -67.81 -12.69
C ARG A 369 4.18 -67.88 -13.15
N ARG A 370 3.91 -69.03 -13.87
CA ARG A 370 2.58 -69.44 -14.30
C ARG A 370 1.67 -69.77 -13.11
#